data_e5e4e926693aa6fd015a197e5d007fae
#
_entry.id   e5e4e926693aa6fd015a197e5d007fae
#
_cell.length_a   1.000
_cell.length_b   1.000
_cell.length_c   1.000
_cell.angle_alpha   90.00
_cell.angle_beta   90.00
_cell.angle_gamma   90.00
#
_symmetry.space_group_name_H-M   'P 1'
#
loop_
_entity.id
_entity.type
_entity.pdbx_description
1 polymer ?
#
loop_
_entity_poly.entity_id
_entity_poly.type
_entity_poly.pdbx_seq_one_letter_code
_entity_poly.pdbx_strand_id
1 'polypeptide(L)'
;WGLIVFKRNVAGPDALRALLDDVRSVLGRQAPVLVDQEGGRVQRLGPPHWPKYPPGAAYGRLYDANRTAGLAAARLGARLIAADLAAVGIDVDCMPPADVPVVGADAVIGDRAFGDRPDKVAALAGAFAEGLEDGGVLPVLKHLPGHGRATADSHQKLPVVTTSRAELETTDFAAFRPLAGLPLAMTAHVVFT
;
A
#
# COMPACT_ATOMS: atom_id res chain seq x y z
N TRP A 1 -17.46 -5.87 8.83
CA TRP A 1 -17.47 -4.65 8.05
C TRP A 1 -17.17 -4.93 6.58
N GLY A 2 -16.08 -5.57 6.20
CA GLY A 2 -15.66 -5.93 4.85
C GLY A 2 -14.89 -7.24 4.83
N LEU A 3 -14.37 -7.60 3.64
CA LEU A 3 -13.55 -8.79 3.41
C LEU A 3 -12.16 -8.35 2.94
N ILE A 4 -11.09 -9.00 3.40
CA ILE A 4 -9.77 -8.87 2.79
C ILE A 4 -9.41 -10.17 2.06
N VAL A 5 -8.97 -10.03 0.80
CA VAL A 5 -8.60 -11.14 -0.08
C VAL A 5 -7.09 -11.37 -0.01
N PHE A 6 -6.70 -12.63 0.14
CA PHE A 6 -5.31 -13.08 0.08
C PHE A 6 -5.06 -13.95 -1.15
N LYS A 7 -3.79 -14.17 -1.47
CA LYS A 7 -3.40 -14.96 -2.65
C LYS A 7 -4.08 -16.34 -2.71
N ARG A 8 -4.33 -16.98 -1.58
CA ARG A 8 -5.04 -18.27 -1.49
C ARG A 8 -6.49 -18.22 -1.98
N ASN A 9 -7.08 -17.04 -2.06
CA ASN A 9 -8.45 -16.82 -2.54
C ASN A 9 -8.51 -16.52 -4.05
N VAL A 10 -7.35 -16.32 -4.71
CA VAL A 10 -7.24 -15.85 -6.09
C VAL A 10 -6.87 -17.03 -6.99
N ALA A 11 -7.86 -17.72 -7.53
CA ALA A 11 -7.66 -18.80 -8.50
C ALA A 11 -7.73 -18.32 -9.97
N GLY A 12 -8.35 -17.16 -10.21
CA GLY A 12 -8.53 -16.54 -11.52
C GLY A 12 -9.65 -15.50 -11.47
N PRO A 13 -9.85 -14.71 -12.54
CA PRO A 13 -10.81 -13.61 -12.53
C PRO A 13 -12.24 -14.04 -12.25
N ASP A 14 -12.72 -15.09 -12.97
CA ASP A 14 -14.11 -15.56 -12.82
C ASP A 14 -14.38 -16.17 -11.46
N ALA A 15 -13.44 -16.99 -10.96
CA ALA A 15 -13.56 -17.60 -9.64
C ALA A 15 -13.54 -16.54 -8.52
N LEU A 16 -12.72 -15.50 -8.69
CA LEU A 16 -12.68 -14.42 -7.72
C LEU A 16 -13.98 -13.60 -7.72
N ARG A 17 -14.51 -13.23 -8.90
CA ARG A 17 -15.82 -12.57 -9.00
C ARG A 17 -16.92 -13.39 -8.34
N ALA A 18 -17.01 -14.68 -8.66
CA ALA A 18 -18.01 -15.56 -8.07
C ALA A 18 -17.91 -15.62 -6.54
N LEU A 19 -16.70 -15.74 -5.99
CA LEU A 19 -16.47 -15.72 -4.54
C LEU A 19 -16.97 -14.42 -3.90
N LEU A 20 -16.69 -13.27 -4.52
CA LEU A 20 -17.09 -11.96 -3.97
C LEU A 20 -18.61 -11.76 -4.06
N ASP A 21 -19.25 -12.22 -5.13
CA ASP A 21 -20.69 -12.19 -5.30
C ASP A 21 -21.39 -13.09 -4.26
N ASP A 22 -20.87 -14.29 -4.02
CA ASP A 22 -21.37 -15.19 -2.98
C ASP A 22 -21.28 -14.55 -1.58
N VAL A 23 -20.12 -13.96 -1.24
CA VAL A 23 -19.93 -13.27 0.06
C VAL A 23 -20.92 -12.12 0.21
N ARG A 24 -21.09 -11.27 -0.80
CA ARG A 24 -22.05 -10.16 -0.79
C ARG A 24 -23.48 -10.63 -0.69
N SER A 25 -23.83 -11.71 -1.38
CA SER A 25 -25.14 -12.35 -1.31
C SER A 25 -25.45 -12.84 0.10
N VAL A 26 -24.52 -13.56 0.73
CA VAL A 26 -24.68 -14.05 2.12
C VAL A 26 -24.81 -12.89 3.12
N LEU A 27 -24.05 -11.80 2.91
CA LEU A 27 -24.10 -10.62 3.78
C LEU A 27 -25.33 -9.73 3.54
N GLY A 28 -26.03 -9.92 2.43
CA GLY A 28 -27.20 -9.11 2.02
C GLY A 28 -26.87 -7.64 1.76
N ARG A 29 -25.61 -7.31 1.47
CA ARG A 29 -25.15 -5.93 1.20
C ARG A 29 -23.86 -5.89 0.38
N GLN A 30 -23.57 -4.73 -0.22
CA GLN A 30 -22.32 -4.44 -0.89
C GLN A 30 -21.20 -4.21 0.16
N ALA A 31 -20.67 -5.29 0.72
CA ALA A 31 -19.56 -5.21 1.66
C ALA A 31 -18.28 -4.82 0.93
N PRO A 32 -17.47 -3.88 1.46
CA PRO A 32 -16.18 -3.53 0.88
C PRO A 32 -15.24 -4.74 0.84
N VAL A 33 -14.51 -4.86 -0.26
CA VAL A 33 -13.50 -5.90 -0.45
C VAL A 33 -12.12 -5.26 -0.59
N LEU A 34 -11.19 -5.69 0.25
CA LEU A 34 -9.84 -5.19 0.34
C LEU A 34 -8.83 -6.21 -0.20
N VAL A 35 -7.68 -5.70 -0.67
CA VAL A 35 -6.53 -6.54 -1.07
C VAL A 35 -5.22 -5.79 -0.84
N ASP A 36 -4.11 -6.53 -0.70
CA ASP A 36 -2.76 -5.96 -0.81
C ASP A 36 -2.26 -6.12 -2.24
N GLN A 37 -2.34 -5.08 -3.03
CA GLN A 37 -1.89 -5.06 -4.42
C GLN A 37 -0.85 -3.96 -4.64
N GLU A 38 0.30 -4.08 -3.96
CA GLU A 38 1.36 -3.07 -3.98
C GLU A 38 2.24 -3.12 -5.25
N GLY A 39 2.26 -4.26 -5.92
CA GLY A 39 3.30 -4.61 -6.89
C GLY A 39 4.52 -5.25 -6.23
N GLY A 40 5.54 -5.57 -7.04
CA GLY A 40 6.73 -6.25 -6.54
C GLY A 40 6.41 -7.59 -5.87
N ARG A 41 6.89 -7.77 -4.64
CA ARG A 41 6.68 -8.99 -3.83
C ARG A 41 5.35 -9.02 -3.09
N VAL A 42 4.67 -7.89 -2.93
CA VAL A 42 3.36 -7.79 -2.29
C VAL A 42 2.29 -7.55 -3.35
N GLN A 43 1.93 -8.63 -4.00
CA GLN A 43 0.94 -8.62 -5.07
C GLN A 43 0.14 -9.92 -5.02
N ARG A 44 -1.20 -9.83 -4.89
CA ARG A 44 -2.09 -11.00 -4.78
C ARG A 44 -2.63 -11.42 -6.15
N LEU A 45 -3.01 -10.45 -6.98
CA LEU A 45 -3.46 -10.63 -8.35
C LEU A 45 -2.24 -10.52 -9.28
N GLY A 46 -1.79 -11.64 -9.86
CA GLY A 46 -0.58 -11.69 -10.68
C GLY A 46 -0.69 -12.68 -11.84
N PRO A 47 0.41 -12.90 -12.56
CA PRO A 47 0.42 -13.83 -13.71
C PRO A 47 -0.13 -15.21 -13.34
N PRO A 48 -0.78 -15.88 -14.31
CA PRO A 48 -0.92 -15.49 -15.72
C PRO A 48 -2.08 -14.54 -16.03
N HIS A 49 -2.96 -14.23 -15.07
CA HIS A 49 -4.21 -13.51 -15.33
C HIS A 49 -4.07 -11.99 -15.24
N TRP A 50 -3.10 -11.51 -14.48
CA TRP A 50 -2.83 -10.08 -14.30
C TRP A 50 -1.34 -9.78 -14.51
N PRO A 51 -0.99 -8.56 -14.90
CA PRO A 51 0.40 -8.17 -15.08
C PRO A 51 1.18 -8.17 -13.74
N LYS A 52 2.49 -8.24 -13.84
CA LYS A 52 3.37 -8.00 -12.70
C LYS A 52 3.68 -6.50 -12.62
N TYR A 53 3.23 -5.86 -11.55
CA TYR A 53 3.49 -4.44 -11.30
C TYR A 53 4.85 -4.21 -10.61
N PRO A 54 5.51 -3.07 -10.85
CA PRO A 54 6.76 -2.73 -10.20
C PRO A 54 6.54 -2.42 -8.70
N PRO A 55 7.57 -2.64 -7.84
CA PRO A 55 7.52 -2.24 -6.44
C PRO A 55 7.64 -0.72 -6.27
N GLY A 56 7.27 -0.19 -5.09
CA GLY A 56 7.36 1.23 -4.73
C GLY A 56 8.72 1.87 -5.05
N ALA A 57 9.82 1.17 -4.74
CA ALA A 57 11.17 1.64 -5.01
C ALA A 57 11.47 1.91 -6.51
N ALA A 58 10.74 1.29 -7.43
CA ALA A 58 10.91 1.56 -8.86
C ALA A 58 10.41 2.98 -9.22
N TYR A 59 9.26 3.37 -8.69
CA TYR A 59 8.75 4.74 -8.83
C TYR A 59 9.66 5.74 -8.13
N GLY A 60 10.22 5.36 -6.97
CA GLY A 60 11.18 6.17 -6.24
C GLY A 60 12.46 6.46 -7.03
N ARG A 61 13.01 5.47 -7.71
CA ARG A 61 14.19 5.68 -8.59
C ARG A 61 13.87 6.59 -9.79
N LEU A 62 12.68 6.43 -10.38
CA LEU A 62 12.26 7.29 -11.47
C LEU A 62 12.06 8.74 -11.00
N TYR A 63 11.52 8.94 -9.79
CA TYR A 63 11.37 10.25 -9.17
C TYR A 63 12.73 10.94 -8.95
N ASP A 64 13.75 10.20 -8.51
CA ASP A 64 15.10 10.75 -8.33
C ASP A 64 15.74 11.18 -9.66
N ALA A 65 15.50 10.43 -10.73
CA ALA A 65 15.96 10.78 -12.07
C ALA A 65 15.15 11.96 -12.68
N ASN A 66 13.83 11.94 -12.47
CA ASN A 66 12.90 12.97 -12.95
C ASN A 66 11.64 12.96 -12.09
N ARG A 67 11.50 13.97 -11.22
CA ARG A 67 10.38 14.10 -10.28
C ARG A 67 9.01 14.00 -10.95
N THR A 68 8.82 14.74 -12.04
CA THR A 68 7.53 14.76 -12.76
C THR A 68 7.20 13.40 -13.36
N ALA A 69 8.19 12.75 -13.98
CA ALA A 69 7.99 11.41 -14.53
C ALA A 69 7.71 10.36 -13.44
N GLY A 70 8.38 10.45 -12.28
CA GLY A 70 8.14 9.58 -11.14
C GLY A 70 6.72 9.67 -10.60
N LEU A 71 6.21 10.91 -10.40
CA LEU A 71 4.84 11.14 -9.94
C LEU A 71 3.80 10.65 -10.96
N ALA A 72 4.01 10.98 -12.24
CA ALA A 72 3.11 10.53 -13.32
C ALA A 72 3.09 9.00 -13.43
N ALA A 73 4.24 8.33 -13.31
CA ALA A 73 4.33 6.88 -13.35
C ALA A 73 3.65 6.22 -12.14
N ALA A 74 3.79 6.78 -10.92
CA ALA A 74 3.12 6.29 -9.73
C ALA A 74 1.60 6.37 -9.86
N ARG A 75 1.06 7.53 -10.31
CA ARG A 75 -0.37 7.72 -10.55
C ARG A 75 -0.90 6.78 -11.64
N LEU A 76 -0.18 6.63 -12.77
CA LEU A 76 -0.57 5.73 -13.85
C LEU A 76 -0.54 4.26 -13.40
N GLY A 77 0.52 3.83 -12.70
CA GLY A 77 0.63 2.46 -12.18
C GLY A 77 -0.51 2.11 -11.23
N ALA A 78 -0.85 3.02 -10.32
CA ALA A 78 -1.98 2.87 -9.41
C ALA A 78 -3.32 2.80 -10.14
N ARG A 79 -3.52 3.63 -11.16
CA ARG A 79 -4.74 3.60 -11.98
C ARG A 79 -4.90 2.29 -12.76
N LEU A 80 -3.80 1.70 -13.24
CA LEU A 80 -3.82 0.39 -13.89
C LEU A 80 -4.16 -0.72 -12.89
N ILE A 81 -3.58 -0.68 -11.69
CA ILE A 81 -3.93 -1.57 -10.59
C ILE A 81 -5.42 -1.43 -10.25
N ALA A 82 -5.92 -0.23 -10.10
CA ALA A 82 -7.33 0.02 -9.80
C ALA A 82 -8.27 -0.57 -10.86
N ALA A 83 -7.93 -0.45 -12.15
CA ALA A 83 -8.70 -1.04 -13.24
C ALA A 83 -8.78 -2.58 -13.12
N ASP A 84 -7.66 -3.24 -12.80
CA ASP A 84 -7.63 -4.69 -12.57
C ASP A 84 -8.48 -5.09 -11.35
N LEU A 85 -8.42 -4.32 -10.26
CA LEU A 85 -9.16 -4.58 -9.03
C LEU A 85 -10.67 -4.37 -9.23
N ALA A 86 -11.06 -3.25 -9.83
CA ALA A 86 -12.45 -2.94 -10.11
C ALA A 86 -13.10 -3.98 -11.04
N ALA A 87 -12.36 -4.49 -12.03
CA ALA A 87 -12.83 -5.51 -12.97
C ALA A 87 -13.24 -6.82 -12.30
N VAL A 88 -12.76 -7.09 -11.08
CA VAL A 88 -13.13 -8.29 -10.31
C VAL A 88 -13.95 -7.97 -9.06
N GLY A 89 -14.35 -6.71 -8.87
CA GLY A 89 -15.22 -6.30 -7.76
C GLY A 89 -14.49 -6.04 -6.45
N ILE A 90 -13.21 -5.68 -6.48
CA ILE A 90 -12.44 -5.21 -5.33
C ILE A 90 -12.52 -3.70 -5.25
N ASP A 91 -12.89 -3.16 -4.10
CA ASP A 91 -13.19 -1.73 -3.89
C ASP A 91 -12.06 -0.96 -3.20
N VAL A 92 -11.15 -1.66 -2.52
CA VAL A 92 -10.14 -1.05 -1.64
C VAL A 92 -8.78 -1.71 -1.85
N ASP A 93 -7.74 -0.93 -2.10
CA ASP A 93 -6.36 -1.41 -2.10
C ASP A 93 -5.63 -0.97 -0.83
N CYS A 94 -5.00 -1.92 -0.13
CA CYS A 94 -4.13 -1.63 1.01
C CYS A 94 -2.81 -1.01 0.53
N MET A 95 -2.91 0.14 -0.14
CA MET A 95 -1.88 0.99 -0.72
C MET A 95 -2.29 2.47 -0.57
N PRO A 96 -1.35 3.40 -0.44
CA PRO A 96 0.10 3.28 -0.46
C PRO A 96 0.74 3.09 0.92
N PRO A 97 1.94 2.45 1.02
CA PRO A 97 2.78 2.59 2.19
C PRO A 97 3.46 3.97 2.19
N ALA A 98 3.45 4.64 3.34
CA ALA A 98 4.21 5.86 3.57
C ALA A 98 5.35 5.64 4.58
N ASP A 99 5.79 4.41 4.72
CA ASP A 99 6.92 4.04 5.55
C ASP A 99 8.22 4.58 4.99
N VAL A 100 9.08 5.11 5.89
CA VAL A 100 10.40 5.65 5.56
C VAL A 100 11.46 4.72 6.16
N PRO A 101 12.02 3.77 5.38
CA PRO A 101 13.01 2.85 5.88
C PRO A 101 14.30 3.55 6.25
N VAL A 102 14.92 3.11 7.36
CA VAL A 102 16.23 3.58 7.80
C VAL A 102 17.28 2.47 7.65
N VAL A 103 18.55 2.87 7.63
CA VAL A 103 19.67 1.91 7.59
C VAL A 103 19.63 1.02 8.84
N GLY A 104 19.73 -0.29 8.65
CA GLY A 104 19.69 -1.28 9.75
C GLY A 104 18.29 -1.74 10.16
N ALA A 105 17.23 -1.20 9.56
CA ALA A 105 15.88 -1.72 9.76
C ALA A 105 15.68 -3.08 9.06
N ASP A 106 14.64 -3.80 9.49
CA ASP A 106 14.24 -5.06 8.85
C ASP A 106 13.81 -4.83 7.39
N ALA A 107 14.09 -5.81 6.53
CA ALA A 107 13.76 -5.74 5.11
C ALA A 107 12.26 -5.90 4.81
N VAL A 108 11.40 -6.03 5.82
CA VAL A 108 9.94 -6.20 5.65
C VAL A 108 9.30 -5.06 4.85
N ILE A 109 9.78 -3.83 5.00
CA ILE A 109 9.41 -2.70 4.13
C ILE A 109 10.25 -2.73 2.86
N GLY A 110 11.58 -2.60 2.95
CA GLY A 110 12.49 -2.76 1.83
C GLY A 110 12.05 -2.02 0.58
N ASP A 111 11.96 -2.73 -0.54
CA ASP A 111 11.57 -2.21 -1.86
C ASP A 111 10.08 -1.83 -2.01
N ARG A 112 9.26 -2.08 -0.99
CA ARG A 112 7.87 -1.61 -0.94
C ARG A 112 7.80 -0.10 -0.76
N ALA A 113 8.78 0.49 -0.03
CA ALA A 113 8.85 1.93 0.17
C ALA A 113 9.15 2.68 -1.13
N PHE A 114 8.57 3.86 -1.27
CA PHE A 114 8.85 4.77 -2.38
C PHE A 114 10.23 5.45 -2.28
N GLY A 115 10.85 5.44 -1.11
CA GLY A 115 12.15 6.03 -0.84
C GLY A 115 12.49 6.07 0.64
N ASP A 116 13.56 6.77 0.95
CA ASP A 116 14.15 6.93 2.28
C ASP A 116 14.04 8.36 2.84
N ARG A 117 13.33 9.25 2.12
CA ARG A 117 13.07 10.63 2.54
C ARG A 117 11.57 10.88 2.66
N PRO A 118 11.12 11.51 3.78
CA PRO A 118 9.70 11.74 4.04
C PRO A 118 8.96 12.52 2.95
N ASP A 119 9.60 13.57 2.42
CA ASP A 119 9.04 14.43 1.35
C ASP A 119 8.77 13.66 0.05
N LYS A 120 9.73 12.82 -0.34
CA LYS A 120 9.63 11.95 -1.52
C LYS A 120 8.57 10.88 -1.34
N VAL A 121 8.57 10.21 -0.18
CA VAL A 121 7.60 9.17 0.16
C VAL A 121 6.19 9.75 0.15
N ALA A 122 5.97 10.90 0.82
CA ALA A 122 4.67 11.56 0.84
C ALA A 122 4.18 11.94 -0.57
N ALA A 123 5.06 12.52 -1.40
CA ALA A 123 4.70 12.92 -2.76
C ALA A 123 4.29 11.74 -3.65
N LEU A 124 5.06 10.64 -3.61
CA LEU A 124 4.78 9.44 -4.41
C LEU A 124 3.57 8.67 -3.87
N ALA A 125 3.43 8.56 -2.55
CA ALA A 125 2.26 7.94 -1.92
C ALA A 125 0.98 8.72 -2.26
N GLY A 126 1.03 10.05 -2.25
CA GLY A 126 -0.10 10.90 -2.67
C GLY A 126 -0.47 10.66 -4.13
N ALA A 127 0.50 10.70 -5.04
CA ALA A 127 0.25 10.44 -6.45
C ALA A 127 -0.30 9.02 -6.71
N PHE A 128 0.15 8.03 -5.93
CA PHE A 128 -0.36 6.67 -6.02
C PHE A 128 -1.81 6.59 -5.51
N ALA A 129 -2.13 7.22 -4.37
CA ALA A 129 -3.49 7.28 -3.85
C ALA A 129 -4.46 7.94 -4.85
N GLU A 130 -4.07 9.09 -5.43
CA GLU A 130 -4.85 9.75 -6.49
C GLU A 130 -5.11 8.82 -7.68
N GLY A 131 -4.12 8.00 -8.08
CA GLY A 131 -4.29 7.05 -9.17
C GLY A 131 -5.28 5.93 -8.86
N LEU A 132 -5.32 5.43 -7.62
CA LEU A 132 -6.33 4.47 -7.16
C LEU A 132 -7.73 5.10 -7.19
N GLU A 133 -7.88 6.31 -6.66
CA GLU A 133 -9.15 7.05 -6.64
C GLU A 133 -9.63 7.37 -8.07
N ASP A 134 -8.75 7.78 -8.98
CA ASP A 134 -9.05 7.96 -10.41
C ASP A 134 -9.63 6.69 -11.06
N GLY A 135 -9.23 5.52 -10.58
CA GLY A 135 -9.71 4.21 -11.03
C GLY A 135 -10.92 3.68 -10.25
N GLY A 136 -11.45 4.44 -9.27
CA GLY A 136 -12.61 4.07 -8.46
C GLY A 136 -12.31 3.09 -7.32
N VAL A 137 -11.05 2.95 -6.91
CA VAL A 137 -10.61 2.11 -5.79
C VAL A 137 -10.10 2.98 -4.65
N LEU A 138 -10.57 2.73 -3.43
CA LEU A 138 -10.16 3.49 -2.25
C LEU A 138 -8.76 3.10 -1.79
N PRO A 139 -7.87 4.07 -1.54
CA PRO A 139 -6.55 3.83 -0.96
C PRO A 139 -6.62 3.61 0.55
N VAL A 140 -5.70 2.80 1.08
CA VAL A 140 -5.44 2.66 2.52
C VAL A 140 -4.00 3.08 2.81
N LEU A 141 -3.83 4.22 3.45
CA LEU A 141 -2.54 4.72 3.91
C LEU A 141 -1.96 3.82 5.00
N LYS A 142 -0.75 3.30 4.82
CA LYS A 142 -0.12 2.38 5.78
C LYS A 142 1.36 2.64 5.93
N HIS A 143 1.99 2.20 7.00
CA HIS A 143 1.49 1.62 8.24
C HIS A 143 1.66 2.65 9.35
N LEU A 144 0.61 3.34 9.73
CA LEU A 144 0.66 4.44 10.70
C LEU A 144 1.21 4.01 12.06
N PRO A 145 2.06 4.82 12.71
CA PRO A 145 2.63 6.07 12.25
C PRO A 145 3.98 5.91 11.54
N GLY A 146 4.34 4.70 11.10
CA GLY A 146 5.54 4.33 10.36
C GLY A 146 6.10 2.99 10.81
N HIS A 147 6.44 2.12 9.86
CA HIS A 147 7.06 0.80 10.10
C HIS A 147 8.54 0.79 9.66
N GLY A 148 9.03 1.90 9.10
CA GLY A 148 10.34 1.97 8.44
C GLY A 148 11.56 1.79 9.36
N ARG A 149 11.37 1.91 10.70
CA ARG A 149 12.41 1.71 11.73
C ARG A 149 12.34 0.36 12.44
N ALA A 150 11.32 -0.43 12.14
CA ALA A 150 11.18 -1.73 12.80
C ALA A 150 12.38 -2.64 12.52
N THR A 151 12.93 -3.22 13.58
CA THR A 151 14.10 -4.13 13.52
C THR A 151 13.72 -5.59 13.40
N ALA A 152 12.42 -5.87 13.25
CA ALA A 152 11.86 -7.20 13.05
C ALA A 152 10.58 -7.12 12.23
N ASP A 153 10.26 -8.21 11.53
CA ASP A 153 8.96 -8.40 10.88
C ASP A 153 7.88 -8.54 11.96
N SER A 154 6.89 -7.63 11.96
CA SER A 154 5.80 -7.62 12.92
C SER A 154 4.87 -8.85 12.86
N HIS A 155 4.95 -9.65 11.79
CA HIS A 155 4.27 -10.94 11.71
C HIS A 155 4.95 -12.05 12.53
N GLN A 156 6.21 -11.85 12.92
CA GLN A 156 7.01 -12.83 13.65
C GLN A 156 7.28 -12.39 15.09
N LYS A 157 7.55 -11.11 15.30
CA LYS A 157 7.87 -10.54 16.61
C LYS A 157 7.42 -9.08 16.63
N LEU A 158 6.76 -8.68 17.72
CA LEU A 158 6.35 -7.29 17.92
C LEU A 158 7.59 -6.38 18.03
N PRO A 159 7.87 -5.52 17.04
CA PRO A 159 9.03 -4.64 17.07
C PRO A 159 8.81 -3.46 18.02
N VAL A 160 9.90 -2.98 18.60
CA VAL A 160 9.91 -1.78 19.46
C VAL A 160 10.81 -0.73 18.85
N VAL A 161 10.31 0.48 18.69
CA VAL A 161 11.03 1.66 18.21
C VAL A 161 11.23 2.61 19.40
N THR A 162 12.50 2.87 19.72
CA THR A 162 12.92 3.73 20.86
C THR A 162 13.38 5.12 20.41
N THR A 163 13.19 5.44 19.14
CA THR A 163 13.53 6.75 18.57
C THR A 163 12.69 7.84 19.22
N SER A 164 13.33 8.96 19.57
CA SER A 164 12.64 10.07 20.22
C SER A 164 11.48 10.60 19.39
N ARG A 165 10.40 11.06 20.06
CA ARG A 165 9.27 11.65 19.36
C ARG A 165 9.68 12.85 18.50
N ALA A 166 10.62 13.67 18.96
CA ALA A 166 11.10 14.84 18.21
C ALA A 166 11.74 14.44 16.85
N GLU A 167 12.46 13.32 16.82
CA GLU A 167 13.01 12.78 15.57
C GLU A 167 11.92 12.16 14.69
N LEU A 168 11.01 11.36 15.27
CA LEU A 168 9.90 10.76 14.53
C LEU A 168 8.99 11.82 13.89
N GLU A 169 8.78 12.97 14.55
CA GLU A 169 7.99 14.09 14.04
C GLU A 169 8.55 14.69 12.73
N THR A 170 9.87 14.65 12.55
CA THR A 170 10.56 15.19 11.38
C THR A 170 10.90 14.14 10.32
N THR A 171 10.75 12.87 10.63
CA THR A 171 11.08 11.73 9.77
C THR A 171 9.84 10.89 9.46
N ASP A 172 9.58 9.87 10.26
CA ASP A 172 8.52 8.89 9.98
C ASP A 172 7.15 9.56 9.89
N PHE A 173 6.77 10.35 10.90
CA PHE A 173 5.44 11.00 10.93
C PHE A 173 5.29 12.08 9.86
N ALA A 174 6.39 12.69 9.43
CA ALA A 174 6.37 13.71 8.39
C ALA A 174 5.89 13.19 7.03
N ALA A 175 6.10 11.90 6.74
CA ALA A 175 5.60 11.27 5.51
C ALA A 175 4.08 11.10 5.50
N PHE A 176 3.45 10.90 6.67
CA PHE A 176 2.01 10.67 6.79
C PHE A 176 1.19 11.97 6.85
N ARG A 177 1.75 13.06 7.42
CA ARG A 177 0.99 14.31 7.62
C ARG A 177 0.34 14.89 6.37
N PRO A 178 1.03 15.00 5.22
CA PRO A 178 0.40 15.51 3.99
C PRO A 178 -0.72 14.63 3.47
N LEU A 179 -0.78 13.37 3.92
CA LEU A 179 -1.71 12.34 3.47
C LEU A 179 -2.88 12.12 4.46
N ALA A 180 -2.99 12.94 5.50
CA ALA A 180 -4.01 12.79 6.55
C ALA A 180 -5.46 12.95 6.05
N GLY A 181 -5.67 13.47 4.83
CA GLY A 181 -6.98 13.57 4.18
C GLY A 181 -7.44 12.30 3.47
N LEU A 182 -6.60 11.26 3.37
CA LEU A 182 -7.00 10.01 2.72
C LEU A 182 -8.09 9.27 3.52
N PRO A 183 -9.02 8.59 2.82
CA PRO A 183 -10.24 8.07 3.44
C PRO A 183 -10.02 6.92 4.43
N LEU A 184 -8.97 6.13 4.25
CA LEU A 184 -8.69 4.94 5.06
C LEU A 184 -7.21 4.89 5.46
N ALA A 185 -6.95 4.28 6.62
CA ALA A 185 -5.59 4.06 7.12
C ALA A 185 -5.48 2.74 7.88
N MET A 186 -4.27 2.17 7.86
CA MET A 186 -3.91 0.96 8.58
C MET A 186 -2.76 1.26 9.55
N THR A 187 -2.93 0.88 10.81
CA THR A 187 -1.90 1.06 11.85
C THR A 187 -0.78 0.02 11.72
N ALA A 188 0.44 0.43 12.05
CA ALA A 188 1.56 -0.49 12.21
C ALA A 188 1.42 -1.34 13.48
N HIS A 189 1.85 -2.58 13.42
CA HIS A 189 2.04 -3.42 14.61
C HIS A 189 3.46 -3.16 15.18
N VAL A 190 3.66 -1.98 15.74
CA VAL A 190 4.94 -1.51 16.29
C VAL A 190 4.67 -0.79 17.60
N VAL A 191 5.49 -1.01 18.61
CA VAL A 191 5.48 -0.27 19.85
C VAL A 191 6.47 0.89 19.74
N PHE A 192 6.00 2.10 20.02
CA PHE A 192 6.83 3.30 20.14
C PHE A 192 6.95 3.68 21.61
N THR A 193 8.18 3.84 22.13
CA THR A 193 8.45 4.13 23.56
C THR A 193 9.24 5.43 23.73
#